data_da49aafe76f0faa4754f286bc3ccb1e0
#
_entry.id   da49aafe76f0faa4754f286bc3ccb1e0
#
_cell.length_a   1.000
_cell.length_b   1.000
_cell.length_c   1.000
_cell.angle_alpha   90.00
_cell.angle_beta   90.00
_cell.angle_gamma   90.00
#
_symmetry.space_group_name_H-M   'P 1'
#
loop_
_entity.id
_entity.type
_entity.pdbx_description
1 polymer ?
#
loop_
_entity_poly.entity_id
_entity_poly.type
_entity_poly.pdbx_seq_one_letter_code
_entity_poly.pdbx_strand_id
1 'polypeptide(L)'
;MGEGLTILACGNRLEHARLGIVVSSRVARSAVSRNRIKRIVRESFRLQQERLTGWDIVVIARPGVGKHTNKELFASLEGQWKKLEQCVRSSSI
;
A
#
# COMPACT_ATOMS: atom_id res chain seq x y z
N MET A 1 -4.41 -12.46 0.17
CA MET A 1 -4.00 -11.77 -1.06
C MET A 1 -4.90 -10.56 -1.29
N GLY A 2 -4.31 -9.37 -1.33
CA GLY A 2 -5.10 -8.18 -1.57
C GLY A 2 -5.49 -8.07 -3.03
N GLU A 3 -6.77 -8.12 -3.32
CA GLU A 3 -7.25 -8.00 -4.69
C GLU A 3 -6.96 -6.60 -5.22
N GLY A 4 -6.33 -6.53 -6.37
CA GLY A 4 -6.01 -5.29 -7.03
C GLY A 4 -4.74 -4.59 -6.56
N LEU A 5 -4.23 -4.91 -5.39
CA LEU A 5 -3.03 -4.28 -4.85
C LEU A 5 -2.09 -5.32 -4.26
N THR A 6 -0.80 -5.16 -4.53
CA THR A 6 0.25 -5.99 -3.95
C THR A 6 1.19 -5.08 -3.16
N ILE A 7 1.56 -5.49 -1.96
CA ILE A 7 2.45 -4.72 -1.10
C ILE A 7 3.76 -5.48 -0.90
N LEU A 8 4.86 -4.80 -1.20
CA LEU A 8 6.20 -5.29 -0.93
C LEU A 8 6.82 -4.41 0.14
N ALA A 9 7.52 -4.99 1.08
CA ALA A 9 8.13 -4.24 2.17
C ALA A 9 9.54 -4.74 2.46
N CYS A 10 10.41 -3.79 2.82
CA CYS A 10 11.79 -4.07 3.16
C CYS A 10 12.21 -3.14 4.30
N GLY A 11 12.97 -3.66 5.26
CA GLY A 11 13.48 -2.84 6.35
C GLY A 11 14.42 -1.76 5.85
N ASN A 12 14.30 -0.53 6.34
CA ASN A 12 15.11 0.60 5.89
C ASN A 12 16.05 1.18 6.96
N ARG A 13 15.90 0.78 8.22
CA ARG A 13 16.70 1.28 9.35
C ARG A 13 16.57 2.79 9.58
N LEU A 14 15.53 3.41 9.04
CA LEU A 14 15.26 4.83 9.23
C LEU A 14 14.23 5.00 10.34
N GLU A 15 14.11 6.23 10.82
CA GLU A 15 13.13 6.57 11.86
C GLU A 15 11.74 6.83 11.30
N HIS A 16 11.57 6.68 10.00
CA HIS A 16 10.28 6.90 9.34
C HIS A 16 10.06 5.86 8.26
N ALA A 17 8.81 5.68 7.87
CA ALA A 17 8.44 4.81 6.78
C ALA A 17 8.52 5.55 5.44
N ARG A 18 8.85 4.83 4.38
CA ARG A 18 8.84 5.39 3.02
C ARG A 18 7.86 4.62 2.16
N LEU A 19 7.19 5.32 1.26
CA LEU A 19 6.16 4.74 0.41
C LEU A 19 6.45 5.01 -1.05
N GLY A 20 6.43 3.96 -1.86
CA GLY A 20 6.43 4.05 -3.32
C GLY A 20 5.15 3.46 -3.85
N ILE A 21 4.62 4.02 -4.92
CA ILE A 21 3.39 3.54 -5.54
C ILE A 21 3.62 3.35 -7.03
N VAL A 22 3.30 2.15 -7.53
CA VAL A 22 3.44 1.82 -8.94
C VAL A 22 2.06 1.55 -9.52
N VAL A 23 1.63 2.41 -10.45
CA VAL A 23 0.38 2.23 -11.18
C VAL A 23 0.69 2.41 -12.66
N SER A 24 0.75 1.31 -13.40
CA SER A 24 1.08 1.37 -14.82
C SER A 24 -0.12 1.82 -15.65
N SER A 25 0.16 2.34 -16.85
CA SER A 25 -0.89 2.72 -17.78
C SER A 25 -1.71 1.52 -18.29
N ARG A 26 -1.14 0.32 -18.19
CA ARG A 26 -1.87 -0.91 -18.55
C ARG A 26 -2.95 -1.24 -17.52
N VAL A 27 -2.70 -0.89 -16.28
CA VAL A 27 -3.62 -1.18 -15.17
C VAL A 27 -4.70 -0.09 -15.06
N ALA A 28 -4.30 1.17 -15.23
CA ALA A 28 -5.20 2.31 -15.17
C ALA A 28 -4.86 3.26 -16.30
N ARG A 29 -5.65 3.23 -17.38
CA ARG A 29 -5.37 3.98 -18.60
C ARG A 29 -5.46 5.48 -18.46
N SER A 30 -6.42 5.97 -17.66
CA SER A 30 -6.59 7.40 -17.51
C SER A 30 -5.75 7.94 -16.36
N ALA A 31 -5.30 9.18 -16.50
CA ALA A 31 -4.57 9.86 -15.43
C ALA A 31 -5.45 10.03 -14.19
N VAL A 32 -6.76 10.23 -14.40
CA VAL A 32 -7.71 10.35 -13.29
C VAL A 32 -7.75 9.08 -12.47
N SER A 33 -7.84 7.92 -13.14
CA SER A 33 -7.85 6.62 -12.45
C SER A 33 -6.56 6.38 -11.68
N ARG A 34 -5.41 6.67 -12.31
CA ARG A 34 -4.11 6.50 -11.64
C ARG A 34 -4.00 7.40 -10.41
N ASN A 35 -4.43 8.64 -10.53
CA ASN A 35 -4.36 9.59 -9.41
C ASN A 35 -5.29 9.20 -8.27
N ARG A 36 -6.47 8.66 -8.60
CA ARG A 36 -7.40 8.15 -7.60
C ARG A 36 -6.76 7.04 -6.77
N ILE A 37 -6.13 6.07 -7.44
CA ILE A 37 -5.49 4.95 -6.75
C ILE A 37 -4.34 5.44 -5.87
N LYS A 38 -3.49 6.32 -6.40
CA LYS A 38 -2.38 6.87 -5.65
C LYS A 38 -2.85 7.64 -4.41
N ARG A 39 -3.93 8.41 -4.54
CA ARG A 39 -4.49 9.16 -3.43
C ARG A 39 -4.98 8.23 -2.32
N ILE A 40 -5.69 7.17 -2.68
CA ILE A 40 -6.21 6.21 -1.72
C ILE A 40 -5.07 5.54 -0.96
N VAL A 41 -4.04 5.11 -1.67
CA VAL A 41 -2.87 4.46 -1.05
C VAL A 41 -2.16 5.42 -0.11
N ARG A 42 -1.93 6.66 -0.54
CA ARG A 42 -1.26 7.67 0.29
C ARG A 42 -2.04 7.98 1.56
N GLU A 43 -3.35 8.14 1.46
CA GLU A 43 -4.17 8.43 2.63
C GLU A 43 -4.19 7.27 3.61
N SER A 44 -4.34 6.05 3.11
CA SER A 44 -4.31 4.87 3.95
C SER A 44 -2.95 4.73 4.66
N PHE A 45 -1.86 4.94 3.91
CA PHE A 45 -0.51 4.88 4.46
C PHE A 45 -0.31 5.93 5.53
N ARG A 46 -0.75 7.15 5.27
CA ARG A 46 -0.57 8.27 6.21
C ARG A 46 -1.18 7.97 7.58
N LEU A 47 -2.33 7.31 7.59
CA LEU A 47 -3.01 6.95 8.84
C LEU A 47 -2.25 5.90 9.64
N GLN A 48 -1.37 5.14 8.99
CA GLN A 48 -0.64 4.04 9.61
C GLN A 48 0.87 4.26 9.66
N GLN A 49 1.36 5.39 9.19
CA GLN A 49 2.80 5.56 8.98
C GLN A 49 3.65 5.41 10.24
N GLU A 50 3.13 5.77 11.39
CA GLU A 50 3.85 5.62 12.64
C GLU A 50 4.08 4.15 12.99
N ARG A 51 3.10 3.31 12.69
CA ARG A 51 3.19 1.87 12.94
C ARG A 51 4.11 1.17 11.95
N LEU A 52 4.37 1.80 10.82
CA LEU A 52 5.18 1.25 9.75
C LEU A 52 6.59 1.80 9.73
N THR A 53 6.99 2.50 10.78
CA THR A 53 8.32 3.07 10.93
C THR A 53 9.39 2.00 10.71
N GLY A 54 10.40 2.33 9.93
CA GLY A 54 11.49 1.41 9.64
C GLY A 54 11.28 0.53 8.41
N TRP A 55 10.21 0.77 7.65
CA TRP A 55 9.92 0.02 6.45
C TRP A 55 9.90 0.89 5.20
N ASP A 56 10.49 0.38 4.12
CA ASP A 56 10.26 0.87 2.78
C ASP A 56 9.16 0.01 2.19
N ILE A 57 8.09 0.65 1.73
CA ILE A 57 6.91 -0.06 1.26
C ILE A 57 6.64 0.36 -0.18
N VAL A 58 6.40 -0.63 -1.04
CA VAL A 58 5.99 -0.38 -2.43
C VAL A 58 4.63 -1.03 -2.64
N VAL A 59 3.67 -0.23 -3.06
CA VAL A 59 2.33 -0.71 -3.39
C VAL A 59 2.21 -0.76 -4.91
N ILE A 60 1.91 -1.93 -5.43
CA ILE A 60 1.80 -2.15 -6.88
C ILE A 60 0.34 -2.41 -7.21
N ALA A 61 -0.23 -1.58 -8.09
CA ALA A 61 -1.59 -1.78 -8.57
C ALA A 61 -1.60 -2.90 -9.61
N ARG A 62 -2.51 -3.84 -9.44
CA ARG A 62 -2.63 -5.01 -10.31
C ARG A 62 -3.85 -4.87 -11.22
N PRO A 63 -3.93 -5.66 -12.32
CA PRO A 63 -5.11 -5.65 -13.17
C PRO A 63 -6.37 -5.92 -12.34
N GLY A 64 -7.42 -5.18 -12.62
CA GLY A 64 -8.68 -5.29 -11.88
C GLY A 64 -8.83 -4.29 -10.74
N VAL A 65 -7.78 -3.55 -10.39
CA VAL A 65 -7.82 -2.57 -9.30
C VAL A 65 -8.93 -1.53 -9.51
N GLY A 66 -9.18 -1.14 -10.75
CA GLY A 66 -10.19 -0.13 -11.06
C GLY A 66 -11.63 -0.57 -10.84
N LYS A 67 -11.86 -1.87 -10.68
CA LYS A 67 -13.19 -2.42 -10.41
C LYS A 67 -13.59 -2.28 -8.95
N HIS A 68 -12.65 -1.97 -8.08
CA HIS A 68 -12.92 -1.86 -6.66
C HIS A 68 -13.33 -0.42 -6.30
N THR A 69 -14.24 -0.32 -5.34
CA THR A 69 -14.61 0.99 -4.80
C THR A 69 -13.49 1.51 -3.91
N ASN A 70 -13.52 2.81 -3.61
CA ASN A 70 -12.56 3.41 -2.68
C ASN A 70 -12.60 2.69 -1.33
N LYS A 71 -13.81 2.38 -0.85
CA LYS A 71 -14.00 1.69 0.42
C LYS A 71 -13.35 0.31 0.42
N GLU A 72 -13.51 -0.44 -0.68
CA GLU A 72 -12.90 -1.76 -0.81
C GLU A 72 -11.38 -1.68 -0.81
N LEU A 73 -10.82 -0.69 -1.50
CA LEU A 73 -9.38 -0.50 -1.55
C LEU A 73 -8.81 -0.11 -0.18
N PHE A 74 -9.50 0.77 0.54
CA PHE A 74 -9.09 1.13 1.91
C PHE A 74 -9.11 -0.09 2.83
N ALA A 75 -10.15 -0.91 2.76
CA ALA A 75 -10.25 -2.10 3.59
C ALA A 75 -9.14 -3.10 3.29
N SER A 76 -8.83 -3.29 2.01
CA SER A 76 -7.74 -4.16 1.57
C SER A 76 -6.40 -3.68 2.11
N LEU A 77 -6.13 -2.38 2.00
CA LEU A 77 -4.89 -1.79 2.49
C LEU A 77 -4.76 -1.94 4.00
N GLU A 78 -5.82 -1.67 4.75
CA GLU A 78 -5.79 -1.82 6.21
C GLU A 78 -5.44 -3.25 6.62
N GLY A 79 -6.01 -4.24 5.94
CA GLY A 79 -5.69 -5.63 6.20
C GLY A 79 -4.24 -5.95 5.94
N GLN A 80 -3.67 -5.40 4.88
CA GLN A 80 -2.27 -5.62 4.53
C GLN A 80 -1.31 -4.90 5.48
N TRP A 81 -1.68 -3.69 5.94
CA TRP A 81 -0.87 -2.98 6.95
C TRP A 81 -0.80 -3.77 8.25
N LYS A 82 -1.91 -4.37 8.66
CA LYS A 82 -1.95 -5.19 9.88
C LYS A 82 -1.06 -6.41 9.76
N LYS A 83 -1.06 -7.07 8.60
CA LYS A 83 -0.19 -8.21 8.36
C LYS A 83 1.28 -7.81 8.43
N LEU A 84 1.62 -6.67 7.86
CA LEU A 84 2.97 -6.15 7.89
C LEU A 84 3.41 -5.82 9.31
N GLU A 85 2.54 -5.22 10.09
CA GLU A 85 2.81 -4.92 11.49
C GLU A 85 3.11 -6.18 12.29
N GLN A 86 2.37 -7.25 12.04
CA GLN A 86 2.61 -8.54 12.67
C GLN A 86 3.97 -9.12 12.28
N CYS A 87 4.36 -8.96 11.02
CA CYS A 87 5.69 -9.39 10.57
C CYS A 87 6.80 -8.64 11.27
N VAL A 88 6.61 -7.35 11.52
CA VAL A 88 7.57 -6.53 12.27
C VAL A 88 7.75 -7.10 13.67
N ARG A 89 6.66 -7.44 14.35
CA ARG A 89 6.72 -8.01 15.68
C ARG A 89 7.45 -9.35 15.69
N SER A 90 7.18 -10.18 14.68
CA SER A 90 7.83 -11.47 14.57
C SER A 90 9.32 -11.37 14.32
N SER A 91 9.75 -10.38 13.56
CA SER A 91 11.15 -10.21 13.21
C SER A 91 11.97 -9.49 14.27
N SER A 92 11.33 -8.93 15.27
CA SER A 92 12.02 -8.18 16.34
C SER A 92 12.51 -9.07 17.48
N ILE A 93 12.33 -10.35 17.35
CA ILE A 93 12.77 -11.32 18.36
C ILE A 93 14.27 -11.52 18.33
#